data_40e009b83b9564c63c0826c48cadc525
#
_entry.id   40e009b83b9564c63c0826c48cadc525
#
_cell.length_a   1.000
_cell.length_b   1.000
_cell.length_c   1.000
_cell.angle_alpha   90.00
_cell.angle_beta   90.00
_cell.angle_gamma   90.00
#
_symmetry.space_group_name_H-M   'P 1'
#
loop_
_entity.id
_entity.type
_entity.pdbx_description
1 polymer ?
#
loop_
_entity_poly.entity_id
_entity_poly.type
_entity_poly.pdbx_seq_one_letter_code
_entity_poly.pdbx_strand_id
1 'polypeptide(L)'
;ITQDLEKAKDFYQKLFGWKVRDLPDMPYSLFNEQVSPTGGMMKSPQAGSESFWIPYIVTDDITRVTEKARSLGATVHREVMVAGQYGWLSIINDPTGATFGLWQSKMAPKAPRKKSTARRTRPRPKRKRR
;
A
#
# COMPACT_ATOMS: atom_id res chain seq x y z
N ILE A 1 -6.94 5.52 -9.93
CA ILE A 1 -7.28 5.57 -11.36
C ILE A 1 -7.86 6.95 -11.66
N THR A 2 -7.42 7.60 -12.72
CA THR A 2 -7.84 8.96 -13.08
C THR A 2 -8.02 9.11 -14.61
N GLN A 3 -8.88 10.04 -15.03
CA GLN A 3 -9.03 10.39 -16.45
C GLN A 3 -7.93 11.36 -16.91
N ASP A 4 -7.43 12.21 -16.01
CA ASP A 4 -6.39 13.20 -16.29
C ASP A 4 -5.22 13.00 -15.32
N LEU A 5 -4.22 12.24 -15.76
CA LEU A 5 -3.08 11.85 -14.94
C LEU A 5 -2.22 13.07 -14.53
N GLU A 6 -1.99 14.00 -15.45
CA GLU A 6 -1.13 15.16 -15.16
C GLU A 6 -1.78 16.13 -14.18
N LYS A 7 -3.07 16.36 -14.34
CA LYS A 7 -3.84 17.20 -13.40
C LYS A 7 -3.91 16.56 -12.01
N ALA A 8 -4.07 15.24 -11.94
CA ALA A 8 -4.07 14.53 -10.67
C ALA A 8 -2.68 14.56 -9.99
N LYS A 9 -1.59 14.37 -10.73
CA LYS A 9 -0.22 14.50 -10.20
C LYS A 9 0.01 15.89 -9.61
N ASP A 10 -0.28 16.94 -10.37
CA ASP A 10 -0.12 18.33 -9.93
C ASP A 10 -0.89 18.61 -8.64
N PHE A 11 -2.15 18.16 -8.56
CA PHE A 11 -2.99 18.33 -7.38
C PHE A 11 -2.39 17.67 -6.13
N TYR A 12 -2.02 16.40 -6.20
CA TYR A 12 -1.51 15.67 -5.03
C TYR A 12 -0.10 16.11 -4.62
N GLN A 13 0.74 16.50 -5.59
CA GLN A 13 2.04 17.07 -5.29
C GLN A 13 1.91 18.40 -4.54
N LYS A 14 1.00 19.27 -4.95
CA LYS A 14 0.76 20.56 -4.28
C LYS A 14 0.09 20.39 -2.92
N LEU A 15 -0.88 19.48 -2.83
CA LEU A 15 -1.67 19.28 -1.61
C LEU A 15 -0.85 18.62 -0.49
N PHE A 16 -0.10 17.57 -0.81
CA PHE A 16 0.59 16.73 0.18
C PHE A 16 2.12 16.80 0.11
N GLY A 17 2.67 17.49 -0.88
CA GLY A 17 4.11 17.48 -1.13
C GLY A 17 4.65 16.13 -1.59
N TRP A 18 3.79 15.26 -2.14
CA TRP A 18 4.19 13.94 -2.59
C TRP A 18 5.16 14.01 -3.76
N LYS A 19 6.18 13.17 -3.71
CA LYS A 19 7.07 12.97 -4.85
C LYS A 19 6.47 11.90 -5.75
N VAL A 20 6.31 12.22 -7.02
CA VAL A 20 5.75 11.31 -8.03
C VAL A 20 6.85 10.88 -8.97
N ARG A 21 6.93 9.59 -9.27
CA ARG A 21 7.84 9.02 -10.25
C ARG A 21 7.08 8.15 -11.24
N ASP A 22 7.22 8.46 -12.52
CA ASP A 22 6.66 7.67 -13.60
C ASP A 22 7.50 6.40 -13.82
N LEU A 23 6.83 5.27 -14.03
CA LEU A 23 7.51 4.03 -14.37
C LEU A 23 7.78 3.99 -15.88
N PRO A 24 9.03 3.67 -16.31
CA PRO A 24 9.39 3.74 -17.71
C PRO A 24 8.68 2.71 -18.59
N ASP A 25 8.36 1.55 -18.01
CA ASP A 25 7.85 0.39 -18.76
C ASP A 25 6.34 0.20 -18.66
N MET A 26 5.63 1.10 -17.99
CA MET A 26 4.18 1.01 -17.83
C MET A 26 3.55 2.39 -17.54
N PRO A 27 2.29 2.61 -17.97
CA PRO A 27 1.59 3.88 -17.76
C PRO A 27 1.12 4.01 -16.30
N TYR A 28 2.07 4.01 -15.36
CA TYR A 28 1.83 4.03 -13.93
C TYR A 28 2.82 4.96 -13.23
N SER A 29 2.35 5.72 -12.27
CA SER A 29 3.15 6.64 -11.46
C SER A 29 3.10 6.21 -9.99
N LEU A 30 4.25 6.16 -9.33
CA LEU A 30 4.37 5.83 -7.91
C LEU A 30 4.47 7.08 -7.06
N PHE A 31 3.90 7.05 -5.86
CA PHE A 31 4.04 8.09 -4.84
C PHE A 31 5.03 7.69 -3.76
N ASN A 32 5.91 8.63 -3.38
CA ASN A 32 6.79 8.50 -2.21
C ASN A 32 7.59 7.21 -2.12
N GLU A 33 8.14 6.74 -3.23
CA GLU A 33 8.86 5.46 -3.33
C GLU A 33 10.07 5.34 -2.38
N GLN A 34 10.61 6.45 -1.88
CA GLN A 34 11.81 6.46 -1.03
C GLN A 34 11.63 5.74 0.31
N VAL A 35 10.42 5.55 0.78
CA VAL A 35 10.13 4.91 2.07
C VAL A 35 9.46 3.54 1.90
N SER A 36 8.59 3.42 0.96
CA SER A 36 7.83 2.26 0.46
C SER A 36 6.81 2.85 -0.49
N PRO A 37 6.47 2.25 -1.63
CA PRO A 37 5.38 2.77 -2.44
C PRO A 37 4.12 2.78 -1.60
N THR A 38 3.69 3.98 -1.19
CA THR A 38 2.47 4.16 -0.40
C THR A 38 1.23 4.18 -1.27
N GLY A 39 1.43 4.29 -2.57
CA GLY A 39 0.37 4.28 -3.57
C GLY A 39 0.89 4.61 -4.95
N GLY A 40 -0.02 4.66 -5.89
CA GLY A 40 0.28 5.06 -7.25
C GLY A 40 -0.97 5.45 -8.01
N MET A 41 -0.79 5.96 -9.21
CA MET A 41 -1.88 6.32 -10.09
C MET A 41 -1.64 5.87 -11.51
N MET A 42 -2.71 5.66 -12.22
CA MET A 42 -2.69 5.39 -13.65
C MET A 42 -3.87 6.05 -14.33
N LYS A 43 -3.71 6.35 -15.61
CA LYS A 43 -4.83 6.79 -16.42
C LYS A 43 -5.81 5.64 -16.59
N SER A 44 -7.11 5.93 -16.51
CA SER A 44 -8.13 4.92 -16.80
C SER A 44 -8.00 4.42 -18.24
N PRO A 45 -8.02 3.10 -18.46
CA PRO A 45 -8.04 2.55 -19.80
C PRO A 45 -9.37 2.80 -20.51
N GLN A 46 -10.42 3.10 -19.77
CA GLN A 46 -11.76 3.35 -20.30
C GLN A 46 -12.03 4.86 -20.32
N ALA A 47 -12.15 5.44 -21.52
CA ALA A 47 -12.51 6.84 -21.70
C ALA A 47 -13.90 7.13 -21.09
N GLY A 48 -14.02 8.28 -20.39
CA GLY A 48 -15.28 8.70 -19.79
C GLY A 48 -15.67 8.00 -18.50
N SER A 49 -14.87 7.05 -17.99
CA SER A 49 -15.11 6.47 -16.67
C SER A 49 -14.82 7.49 -15.56
N GLU A 50 -15.45 7.35 -14.42
CA GLU A 50 -15.15 8.19 -13.25
C GLU A 50 -13.74 7.91 -12.73
N SER A 51 -13.13 8.93 -12.11
CA SER A 51 -11.90 8.76 -11.34
C SER A 51 -12.24 8.21 -9.96
N PHE A 52 -11.46 7.25 -9.47
CA PHE A 52 -11.73 6.60 -8.19
C PHE A 52 -10.45 6.08 -7.53
N TRP A 53 -10.54 5.85 -6.23
CA TRP A 53 -9.51 5.20 -5.43
C TRP A 53 -9.80 3.71 -5.26
N ILE A 54 -8.75 2.91 -5.29
CA ILE A 54 -8.78 1.50 -4.85
C ILE A 54 -7.89 1.38 -3.63
N PRO A 55 -8.43 1.12 -2.43
CA PRO A 55 -7.62 0.82 -1.26
C PRO A 55 -6.97 -0.55 -1.40
N TYR A 56 -5.70 -0.68 -0.99
CA TYR A 56 -4.99 -1.95 -0.98
C TYR A 56 -4.73 -2.42 0.44
N ILE A 57 -5.07 -3.67 0.70
CA ILE A 57 -4.84 -4.36 1.97
C ILE A 57 -3.59 -5.22 1.82
N VAL A 58 -2.61 -4.99 2.70
CA VAL A 58 -1.35 -5.75 2.69
C VAL A 58 -1.57 -7.14 3.30
N THR A 59 -1.02 -8.15 2.66
CA THR A 59 -1.06 -9.54 3.12
C THR A 59 0.28 -10.23 2.91
N ASP A 60 0.56 -11.25 3.71
CA ASP A 60 1.78 -12.07 3.60
C ASP A 60 1.61 -13.23 2.61
N ASP A 61 0.37 -13.62 2.29
CA ASP A 61 0.04 -14.71 1.37
C ASP A 61 -1.17 -14.33 0.52
N ILE A 62 -0.89 -13.63 -0.56
CA ILE A 62 -1.94 -13.09 -1.44
C ILE A 62 -2.74 -14.18 -2.14
N THR A 63 -2.12 -15.29 -2.52
CA THR A 63 -2.81 -16.39 -3.18
C THR A 63 -3.85 -17.00 -2.26
N ARG A 64 -3.45 -17.35 -1.04
CA ARG A 64 -4.35 -17.92 -0.04
C ARG A 64 -5.48 -16.97 0.32
N VAL A 65 -5.20 -15.67 0.47
CA VAL A 65 -6.22 -14.66 0.84
C VAL A 65 -7.18 -14.42 -0.31
N THR A 66 -6.72 -14.40 -1.57
CA THR A 66 -7.58 -14.27 -2.76
C THR A 66 -8.54 -15.46 -2.87
N GLU A 67 -8.05 -16.69 -2.70
CA GLU A 67 -8.90 -17.89 -2.71
C GLU A 67 -9.89 -17.92 -1.54
N LYS A 68 -9.47 -17.49 -0.36
CA LYS A 68 -10.36 -17.36 0.78
C LYS A 68 -11.47 -16.33 0.52
N ALA A 69 -11.15 -15.19 -0.07
CA ALA A 69 -12.14 -14.18 -0.44
C ALA A 69 -13.19 -14.77 -1.39
N ARG A 70 -12.77 -15.52 -2.40
CA ARG A 70 -13.66 -16.23 -3.33
C ARG A 70 -14.60 -17.18 -2.59
N SER A 71 -14.08 -17.99 -1.67
CA SER A 71 -14.87 -18.93 -0.88
C SER A 71 -15.88 -18.23 0.06
N LEU A 72 -15.67 -16.96 0.38
CA LEU A 72 -16.56 -16.13 1.18
C LEU A 72 -17.56 -15.31 0.33
N GLY A 73 -17.66 -15.59 -0.97
CA GLY A 73 -18.61 -14.96 -1.87
C GLY A 73 -18.13 -13.69 -2.57
N ALA A 74 -16.84 -13.38 -2.48
CA ALA A 74 -16.28 -12.26 -3.22
C ALA A 74 -16.10 -12.59 -4.71
N THR A 75 -16.17 -11.57 -5.56
CA THR A 75 -15.85 -11.68 -6.99
C THR A 75 -14.41 -11.22 -7.22
N VAL A 76 -13.58 -12.09 -7.79
CA VAL A 76 -12.22 -11.75 -8.16
C VAL A 76 -12.21 -11.17 -9.58
N HIS A 77 -11.99 -9.85 -9.69
CA HIS A 77 -11.92 -9.15 -10.98
C HIS A 77 -10.56 -9.31 -11.64
N ARG A 78 -9.52 -9.36 -10.84
CA ARG A 78 -8.16 -9.59 -11.32
C ARG A 78 -7.48 -10.59 -10.40
N GLU A 79 -7.08 -11.69 -11.02
CA GLU A 79 -6.31 -12.74 -10.35
C GLU A 79 -4.97 -12.22 -9.85
N VAL A 80 -4.33 -12.99 -8.98
CA VAL A 80 -2.99 -12.66 -8.48
C VAL A 80 -2.03 -12.48 -9.65
N MET A 81 -1.46 -11.30 -9.75
CA MET A 81 -0.51 -10.97 -10.81
C MET A 81 0.72 -10.26 -10.25
N VAL A 82 1.82 -10.36 -10.98
CA VAL A 82 3.07 -9.68 -10.65
C VAL A 82 2.95 -8.19 -10.95
N ALA A 83 3.29 -7.36 -9.99
CA ALA A 83 3.44 -5.91 -10.13
C ALA A 83 4.93 -5.54 -10.20
N GLY A 84 5.56 -5.83 -11.34
CA GLY A 84 6.97 -5.58 -11.59
C GLY A 84 7.89 -6.19 -10.52
N GLN A 85 8.88 -5.41 -10.09
CA GLN A 85 9.81 -5.80 -9.02
C GLN A 85 9.25 -5.60 -7.60
N TYR A 86 8.08 -4.96 -7.45
CA TYR A 86 7.57 -4.50 -6.16
C TYR A 86 6.79 -5.56 -5.40
N GLY A 87 6.02 -6.40 -6.08
CA GLY A 87 5.18 -7.36 -5.39
C GLY A 87 4.16 -8.06 -6.29
N TRP A 88 3.07 -8.45 -5.65
CA TRP A 88 1.90 -9.06 -6.29
C TRP A 88 0.64 -8.30 -5.87
N LEU A 89 -0.32 -8.26 -6.76
CA LEU A 89 -1.64 -7.68 -6.49
C LEU A 89 -2.76 -8.57 -7.00
N SER A 90 -3.94 -8.44 -6.41
CA SER A 90 -5.22 -8.90 -6.94
C SER A 90 -6.30 -7.85 -6.68
N ILE A 91 -7.36 -7.82 -7.51
CA ILE A 91 -8.49 -6.88 -7.36
C ILE A 91 -9.75 -7.68 -7.12
N ILE A 92 -10.47 -7.31 -6.09
CA ILE A 92 -11.59 -8.08 -5.54
C ILE A 92 -12.77 -7.14 -5.30
N ASN A 93 -13.98 -7.61 -5.60
CA ASN A 93 -15.21 -7.01 -5.04
C ASN A 93 -15.69 -7.87 -3.88
N ASP A 94 -15.99 -7.24 -2.76
CA ASP A 94 -16.65 -7.91 -1.65
C ASP A 94 -18.08 -8.34 -2.03
N PRO A 95 -18.78 -9.14 -1.20
CA PRO A 95 -20.16 -9.57 -1.49
C PRO A 95 -21.18 -8.44 -1.63
N THR A 96 -20.84 -7.22 -1.20
CA THR A 96 -21.70 -6.03 -1.35
C THR A 96 -21.39 -5.21 -2.60
N GLY A 97 -20.31 -5.58 -3.34
CA GLY A 97 -19.88 -4.92 -4.57
C GLY A 97 -18.77 -3.87 -4.38
N ALA A 98 -18.26 -3.67 -3.15
CA ALA A 98 -17.17 -2.72 -2.92
C ALA A 98 -15.82 -3.27 -3.43
N THR A 99 -15.10 -2.43 -4.19
CA THR A 99 -13.82 -2.81 -4.79
C THR A 99 -12.65 -2.50 -3.87
N PHE A 100 -11.75 -3.45 -3.67
CA PHE A 100 -10.46 -3.29 -3.02
C PHE A 100 -9.40 -4.15 -3.67
N GLY A 101 -8.13 -3.83 -3.39
CA GLY A 101 -7.00 -4.65 -3.82
C GLY A 101 -6.35 -5.39 -2.66
N LEU A 102 -5.71 -6.50 -2.94
CA LEU A 102 -4.73 -7.12 -2.07
C LEU A 102 -3.33 -6.81 -2.59
N TRP A 103 -2.40 -6.67 -1.67
CA TRP A 103 -1.00 -6.42 -1.97
C TRP A 103 -0.08 -7.29 -1.15
N GLN A 104 0.86 -7.95 -1.82
CA GLN A 104 1.97 -8.64 -1.17
C GLN A 104 3.28 -8.09 -1.71
N SER A 105 4.11 -7.53 -0.82
CA SER A 105 5.41 -6.97 -1.20
C SER A 105 6.44 -8.06 -1.44
N LYS A 106 7.28 -7.90 -2.48
CA LYS A 106 8.52 -8.67 -2.65
C LYS A 106 9.63 -8.22 -1.71
N MET A 107 9.53 -6.99 -1.19
CA MET A 107 10.47 -6.47 -0.22
C MET A 107 10.07 -6.98 1.16
N ALA A 108 10.99 -7.63 1.88
CA ALA A 108 10.75 -8.03 3.25
C ALA A 108 10.29 -6.82 4.08
N PRO A 109 9.27 -6.93 4.93
CA PRO A 109 8.88 -5.86 5.83
C PRO A 109 10.11 -5.43 6.62
N LYS A 110 10.49 -4.15 6.59
CA LYS A 110 11.47 -3.64 7.54
C LYS A 110 10.89 -3.89 8.93
N ALA A 111 11.49 -4.82 9.67
CA ALA A 111 11.09 -5.12 11.04
C ALA A 111 10.92 -3.81 11.81
N PRO A 112 9.81 -3.61 12.55
CA PRO A 112 9.62 -2.39 13.32
C PRO A 112 10.82 -2.22 14.23
N ARG A 113 11.52 -1.08 14.13
CA ARG A 113 12.63 -0.74 15.05
C ARG A 113 12.08 -0.86 16.47
N LYS A 114 12.47 -1.93 17.18
CA LYS A 114 12.18 -2.04 18.61
C LYS A 114 12.65 -0.76 19.25
N LYS A 115 11.73 0.09 19.73
CA LYS A 115 12.07 1.21 20.57
C LYS A 115 12.79 0.60 21.77
N SER A 116 14.09 0.87 21.88
CA SER A 116 14.88 0.52 23.06
C SER A 116 14.18 1.18 24.25
N THR A 117 13.50 0.40 25.04
CA THR A 117 13.05 0.81 26.38
C THR A 117 14.31 0.86 27.22
N ALA A 118 14.99 2.02 27.21
CA ALA A 118 16.05 2.31 28.14
C ALA A 118 15.46 2.18 29.55
N ARG A 119 15.79 1.08 30.20
CA ARG A 119 15.44 0.77 31.57
C ARG A 119 16.08 1.85 32.45
N ARG A 120 15.27 2.88 32.83
CA ARG A 120 15.68 3.85 33.82
C ARG A 120 16.00 3.11 35.13
N THR A 121 17.27 2.86 35.37
CA THR A 121 17.75 2.39 36.66
C THR A 121 17.45 3.46 37.69
N ARG A 122 16.52 3.17 38.62
CA ARG A 122 16.25 4.01 39.78
C ARG A 122 17.52 4.10 40.63
N PRO A 123 17.96 5.27 41.06
CA PRO A 123 19.07 5.39 42.01
C PRO A 123 18.69 4.75 43.36
N ARG A 124 19.59 3.91 43.87
CA ARG A 124 19.45 3.22 45.15
C ARG A 124 19.58 4.27 46.27
N PRO A 125 18.66 4.34 47.27
CA PRO A 125 18.78 5.31 48.38
C PRO A 125 20.01 5.01 49.24
N LYS A 126 20.79 6.08 49.54
CA LYS A 126 21.94 5.99 50.44
C LYS A 126 21.47 5.70 51.87
N ARG A 127 21.91 4.59 52.41
CA ARG A 127 21.69 4.19 53.82
C ARG A 127 22.51 5.13 54.72
N LYS A 128 21.83 5.93 55.56
CA LYS A 128 22.49 6.72 56.63
C LYS A 128 22.98 5.72 57.71
N ARG A 129 24.30 5.77 58.01
CA ARG A 129 24.88 5.16 59.19
C ARG A 129 24.59 6.07 60.39
N ARG A 130 24.11 5.51 61.50
CA ARG A 130 24.17 6.08 62.81
C ARG A 130 25.49 5.71 63.47
#